data_f6b080668eedb62ffdf28466e48d7055
#
_entry.id   f6b080668eedb62ffdf28466e48d7055
#
_cell.length_a   1.000
_cell.length_b   1.000
_cell.length_c   1.000
_cell.angle_alpha   90.00
_cell.angle_beta   90.00
_cell.angle_gamma   90.00
#
_symmetry.space_group_name_H-M   'P 1'
#
loop_
_entity.id
_entity.type
_entity.pdbx_description
1 polymer ?
#
loop_
_entity_poly.entity_id
_entity_poly.type
_entity_poly.pdbx_seq_one_letter_code
_entity_poly.pdbx_strand_id
1 'polypeptide(L)'
;MLKDTDKLGAISVGEFKQEMRAQNSIFNNPGIEMDITTTTQIMGRVLESNYYELNGQKLSDFTPIEVGTGAFSTKLLQAAATAHGTDFKACLINPTAGALKLDGYTDIEVGNLEYPNNFFRDTYSVTKEGAEIASRAKIPFNIVEQKEKARKKKFDLGLQEAWFLGLGDGVSYGLLNQPAAVTDTSFMGGKNLSAMTDDEFTAFVSGIRAYYDNVTNSTAMFNRLGIPQQEYFKLDKIFGQFGLSRRGILEDVLKETGGKIVYTRYNTTAGTNGGARYVLYKHDPDYIEGFLPLPYTPSPLYAQGAFDMISNAMAQFVTPQVKRQNTLIYLDVVS
;
A
#
# COMPACT_ATOMS: atom_id res chain seq x y z
N MET A 1 4.63 12.61 -44.62
CA MET A 1 5.31 11.44 -44.03
C MET A 1 5.21 11.51 -42.50
N LEU A 2 4.00 11.55 -41.94
CA LEU A 2 3.71 11.72 -40.49
C LEU A 2 2.43 10.94 -40.14
N LYS A 3 2.30 9.69 -40.61
CA LYS A 3 1.10 8.87 -40.39
C LYS A 3 1.34 7.55 -39.64
N ASP A 4 2.57 7.22 -39.26
CA ASP A 4 2.86 5.92 -38.61
C ASP A 4 3.12 6.00 -37.09
N THR A 5 3.17 7.19 -36.51
CA THR A 5 3.34 7.33 -35.06
C THR A 5 2.04 7.12 -34.26
N ASP A 6 0.87 7.23 -34.90
CA ASP A 6 -0.42 7.03 -34.25
C ASP A 6 -0.81 5.55 -34.06
N LYS A 7 -0.15 4.64 -34.75
CA LYS A 7 -0.44 3.19 -34.60
C LYS A 7 0.22 2.55 -33.37
N LEU A 8 1.28 3.13 -32.84
CA LEU A 8 1.97 2.61 -31.65
C LEU A 8 1.19 2.79 -30.34
N GLY A 9 0.21 3.69 -30.33
CA GLY A 9 -0.65 3.91 -29.16
C GLY A 9 -1.87 2.98 -29.03
N ALA A 10 -2.13 2.14 -30.06
CA ALA A 10 -3.33 1.34 -30.17
C ALA A 10 -3.10 -0.19 -30.05
N ILE A 11 -1.87 -0.64 -29.81
CA ILE A 11 -1.59 -2.07 -29.64
C ILE A 11 -2.11 -2.50 -28.28
N SER A 12 -3.06 -3.44 -28.27
CA SER A 12 -3.57 -4.00 -27.03
C SER A 12 -2.48 -4.78 -26.30
N VAL A 13 -2.56 -4.83 -24.96
CA VAL A 13 -1.62 -5.61 -24.12
C VAL A 13 -1.55 -7.08 -24.56
N GLY A 14 -2.61 -7.59 -25.16
CA GLY A 14 -2.68 -8.95 -25.73
C GLY A 14 -1.83 -9.11 -26.98
N GLU A 15 -1.91 -8.17 -27.88
CA GLU A 15 -1.12 -8.16 -29.15
C GLU A 15 0.36 -7.95 -28.85
N PHE A 16 0.71 -7.05 -27.91
CA PHE A 16 2.08 -6.87 -27.46
C PHE A 16 2.66 -8.15 -26.83
N LYS A 17 1.87 -8.87 -26.03
CA LYS A 17 2.29 -10.18 -25.48
C LYS A 17 2.46 -11.24 -26.57
N GLN A 18 1.65 -11.22 -27.63
CA GLN A 18 1.80 -12.12 -28.75
C GLN A 18 3.05 -11.80 -29.58
N GLU A 19 3.33 -10.53 -29.86
CA GLU A 19 4.56 -10.12 -30.54
C GLU A 19 5.81 -10.42 -29.70
N MET A 20 5.79 -10.18 -28.39
CA MET A 20 6.90 -10.58 -27.51
C MET A 20 7.11 -12.09 -27.45
N ARG A 21 6.03 -12.89 -27.50
CA ARG A 21 6.14 -14.36 -27.59
C ARG A 21 6.67 -14.80 -28.95
N ALA A 22 6.27 -14.18 -30.04
CA ALA A 22 6.78 -14.44 -31.37
C ALA A 22 8.27 -14.09 -31.46
N GLN A 23 8.70 -12.96 -30.92
CA GLN A 23 10.12 -12.59 -30.84
C GLN A 23 10.92 -13.55 -29.95
N ASN A 24 10.40 -13.95 -28.79
CA ASN A 24 11.06 -14.97 -27.96
C ASN A 24 11.15 -16.34 -28.63
N SER A 25 10.17 -16.72 -29.47
CA SER A 25 10.24 -17.98 -30.24
C SER A 25 11.32 -17.95 -31.30
N ILE A 26 11.62 -16.78 -31.87
CA ILE A 26 12.71 -16.59 -32.83
C ILE A 26 14.07 -16.71 -32.14
N PHE A 27 14.19 -16.21 -30.89
CA PHE A 27 15.44 -16.29 -30.11
C PHE A 27 15.73 -17.69 -29.56
N ASN A 28 14.71 -18.55 -29.38
CA ASN A 28 14.85 -19.92 -28.88
C ASN A 28 15.09 -20.98 -29.97
N ASN A 29 15.30 -20.60 -31.22
CA ASN A 29 15.54 -21.54 -32.29
C ASN A 29 17.06 -21.62 -32.54
N PRO A 30 17.74 -22.70 -32.07
CA PRO A 30 19.20 -22.84 -32.29
C PRO A 30 19.46 -23.26 -33.75
N GLY A 31 19.63 -22.31 -34.62
CA GLY A 31 19.90 -22.57 -36.04
C GLY A 31 19.50 -21.48 -37.00
N ILE A 32 18.88 -20.42 -36.53
CA ILE A 32 18.68 -19.22 -37.35
C ILE A 32 19.88 -18.30 -37.10
N GLU A 33 20.87 -18.32 -37.94
CA GLU A 33 21.76 -17.18 -38.14
C GLU A 33 20.85 -16.02 -38.54
N MET A 34 20.58 -15.10 -37.63
CA MET A 34 19.92 -13.85 -37.96
C MET A 34 20.92 -13.06 -38.81
N ASP A 35 20.81 -13.21 -40.10
CA ASP A 35 21.38 -12.27 -41.06
C ASP A 35 20.62 -10.95 -40.87
N ILE A 36 21.09 -10.13 -39.92
CA ILE A 36 20.58 -8.79 -39.69
C ILE A 36 21.03 -7.96 -40.87
N THR A 37 20.30 -8.09 -41.97
CA THR A 37 20.47 -7.20 -43.10
C THR A 37 20.26 -5.78 -42.63
N THR A 38 21.10 -4.90 -43.10
CA THR A 38 21.34 -3.48 -42.73
C THR A 38 20.11 -2.56 -42.72
N THR A 39 18.91 -3.06 -42.88
CA THR A 39 17.66 -2.30 -42.90
C THR A 39 16.90 -2.25 -41.58
N THR A 40 17.27 -3.05 -40.58
CA THR A 40 16.59 -3.07 -39.27
C THR A 40 17.47 -2.35 -38.26
N GLN A 41 17.06 -1.14 -37.86
CA GLN A 41 17.71 -0.40 -36.79
C GLN A 41 17.09 -0.85 -35.45
N ILE A 42 17.89 -1.52 -34.61
CA ILE A 42 17.48 -1.91 -33.26
C ILE A 42 17.51 -0.67 -32.39
N MET A 43 16.35 -0.26 -31.90
CA MET A 43 16.25 0.80 -30.91
C MET A 43 16.91 0.37 -29.62
N GLY A 44 17.83 1.17 -29.08
CA GLY A 44 18.55 0.91 -27.82
C GLY A 44 17.68 1.06 -26.56
N ARG A 45 16.36 1.26 -26.71
CA ARG A 45 15.44 1.45 -25.59
C ARG A 45 14.56 0.22 -25.43
N VAL A 46 14.64 -0.38 -24.25
CA VAL A 46 13.73 -1.48 -23.85
C VAL A 46 12.42 -0.87 -23.36
N LEU A 47 11.31 -1.29 -23.97
CA LEU A 47 9.98 -0.93 -23.49
C LEU A 47 9.63 -1.82 -22.29
N GLU A 48 9.47 -1.22 -21.14
CA GLU A 48 9.00 -1.90 -19.93
C GLU A 48 7.47 -1.82 -19.83
N SER A 49 6.84 -2.88 -19.34
CA SER A 49 5.39 -2.87 -19.08
C SER A 49 5.05 -1.81 -18.05
N ASN A 50 4.00 -1.03 -18.32
CA ASN A 50 3.49 -0.09 -17.36
C ASN A 50 2.69 -0.81 -16.27
N TYR A 51 3.02 -0.52 -15.01
CA TYR A 51 2.33 -1.04 -13.85
C TYR A 51 1.76 0.11 -13.03
N TYR A 52 0.75 -0.21 -12.22
CA TYR A 52 0.24 0.78 -11.27
C TYR A 52 1.30 1.07 -10.21
N GLU A 53 1.67 2.32 -10.11
CA GLU A 53 2.50 2.87 -9.04
C GLU A 53 1.68 3.89 -8.25
N LEU A 54 2.07 4.17 -7.00
CA LEU A 54 1.33 5.05 -6.09
C LEU A 54 1.41 6.55 -6.47
N ASN A 55 1.66 6.87 -7.76
CA ASN A 55 1.71 8.24 -8.28
C ASN A 55 2.57 9.20 -7.44
N GLY A 56 3.78 8.75 -7.08
CA GLY A 56 4.72 9.52 -6.28
C GLY A 56 4.48 9.48 -4.77
N GLN A 57 3.41 8.83 -4.30
CA GLN A 57 3.22 8.54 -2.88
C GLN A 57 4.05 7.32 -2.47
N LYS A 58 4.56 7.33 -1.25
CA LYS A 58 5.29 6.21 -0.66
C LYS A 58 4.35 5.41 0.25
N LEU A 59 4.64 4.14 0.48
CA LEU A 59 3.90 3.34 1.47
C LEU A 59 3.93 3.97 2.87
N SER A 60 5.04 4.65 3.21
CA SER A 60 5.16 5.42 4.45
C SER A 60 4.24 6.65 4.54
N ASP A 61 3.65 7.12 3.45
CA ASP A 61 2.64 8.18 3.49
C ASP A 61 1.30 7.65 3.99
N PHE A 62 1.04 6.35 3.78
CA PHE A 62 -0.19 5.67 4.22
C PHE A 62 -0.07 5.18 5.66
N THR A 63 1.02 4.51 6.01
CA THR A 63 1.24 4.00 7.37
C THR A 63 2.70 4.20 7.76
N PRO A 64 2.99 4.48 9.04
CA PRO A 64 4.35 4.43 9.55
C PRO A 64 4.97 3.05 9.28
N ILE A 65 6.25 3.02 8.94
CA ILE A 65 6.98 1.78 8.64
C ILE A 65 8.24 1.72 9.49
N GLU A 66 8.34 0.72 10.33
CA GLU A 66 9.56 0.40 11.04
C GLU A 66 10.41 -0.56 10.21
N VAL A 67 11.71 -0.28 10.07
CA VAL A 67 12.63 -1.05 9.22
C VAL A 67 13.75 -1.65 10.06
N GLY A 68 14.08 -2.93 9.82
CA GLY A 68 15.26 -3.58 10.38
C GLY A 68 15.04 -4.31 11.70
N THR A 69 13.88 -4.21 12.33
CA THR A 69 13.59 -4.87 13.62
C THR A 69 13.02 -6.28 13.38
N GLY A 70 13.60 -7.30 14.02
CA GLY A 70 13.08 -8.67 14.00
C GLY A 70 13.35 -9.46 12.73
N ALA A 71 14.44 -9.15 12.00
CA ALA A 71 14.86 -9.92 10.84
C ALA A 71 15.05 -11.41 11.19
N PHE A 72 14.60 -12.29 10.27
CA PHE A 72 14.65 -13.76 10.39
C PHE A 72 13.78 -14.38 11.50
N SER A 73 12.94 -13.59 12.19
CA SER A 73 11.91 -14.13 13.09
C SER A 73 10.66 -14.53 12.30
N THR A 74 9.94 -15.54 12.77
CA THR A 74 8.66 -15.96 12.16
C THR A 74 7.49 -15.08 12.60
N LYS A 75 7.63 -14.44 13.76
CA LYS A 75 6.64 -13.52 14.34
C LYS A 75 7.36 -12.34 14.96
N LEU A 76 6.74 -11.18 14.90
CA LEU A 76 7.12 -10.04 15.72
C LEU A 76 6.23 -9.99 16.95
N LEU A 77 6.84 -9.74 18.10
CA LEU A 77 6.15 -9.58 19.37
C LEU A 77 6.31 -8.13 19.83
N GLN A 78 5.21 -7.48 20.06
CA GLN A 78 5.18 -6.15 20.66
C GLN A 78 4.54 -6.23 22.03
N ALA A 79 5.26 -5.80 23.07
CA ALA A 79 4.68 -5.69 24.40
C ALA A 79 3.60 -4.58 24.43
N ALA A 80 2.45 -4.93 24.93
CA ALA A 80 1.36 -3.99 25.18
C ALA A 80 1.11 -3.95 26.69
N ALA A 81 1.12 -2.76 27.27
CA ALA A 81 0.82 -2.55 28.67
C ALA A 81 -0.50 -1.78 28.83
N THR A 82 -1.43 -2.34 29.58
CA THR A 82 -2.69 -1.68 29.91
C THR A 82 -2.70 -1.40 31.39
N ALA A 83 -2.77 -0.12 31.75
CA ALA A 83 -2.94 0.28 33.14
C ALA A 83 -4.42 0.13 33.53
N HIS A 84 -4.67 -0.53 34.62
CA HIS A 84 -6.00 -0.63 35.23
C HIS A 84 -5.90 -0.41 36.73
N GLY A 85 -7.02 -0.05 37.35
CA GLY A 85 -7.01 0.23 38.79
C GLY A 85 -8.29 0.88 39.22
N THR A 86 -8.23 1.46 40.38
CA THR A 86 -9.37 2.15 41.01
C THR A 86 -9.63 3.48 40.29
N ASP A 87 -10.90 3.81 40.07
CA ASP A 87 -11.29 5.11 39.54
C ASP A 87 -10.74 6.26 40.37
N PHE A 88 -10.30 7.34 39.67
CA PHE A 88 -9.77 8.55 40.34
C PHE A 88 -10.64 9.02 41.51
N LYS A 89 -11.98 9.03 41.37
CA LYS A 89 -12.90 9.44 42.44
C LYS A 89 -12.85 8.52 43.66
N ALA A 90 -12.54 7.23 43.45
CA ALA A 90 -12.41 6.27 44.53
C ALA A 90 -11.07 6.40 45.28
N CYS A 91 -10.05 7.01 44.64
CA CYS A 91 -8.78 7.32 45.27
C CYS A 91 -8.81 8.63 46.07
N LEU A 92 -9.88 9.44 45.96
CA LEU A 92 -9.96 10.71 46.67
C LEU A 92 -10.41 10.50 48.12
N ILE A 93 -9.63 11.00 49.05
CA ILE A 93 -9.99 11.11 50.47
C ILE A 93 -10.70 12.44 50.68
N ASN A 94 -11.99 12.39 50.99
CA ASN A 94 -12.74 13.58 51.33
C ASN A 94 -12.75 13.75 52.88
N PRO A 95 -11.98 14.69 53.42
CA PRO A 95 -11.87 14.86 54.89
C PRO A 95 -13.16 15.29 55.55
N THR A 96 -14.10 15.83 54.78
CA THR A 96 -15.39 16.32 55.33
C THR A 96 -16.44 15.21 55.44
N ALA A 97 -16.29 14.11 54.73
CA ALA A 97 -17.28 13.03 54.69
C ALA A 97 -17.07 11.92 55.72
N GLY A 98 -16.03 11.98 56.55
CA GLY A 98 -15.78 11.03 57.63
C GLY A 98 -15.56 9.57 57.25
N ALA A 99 -15.54 9.26 55.98
CA ALA A 99 -15.29 7.92 55.45
C ALA A 99 -13.84 7.80 54.96
N LEU A 100 -13.03 7.06 55.67
CA LEU A 100 -11.77 6.53 55.14
C LEU A 100 -12.12 5.54 54.02
N LYS A 101 -12.03 6.00 52.78
CA LYS A 101 -12.00 5.07 51.66
C LYS A 101 -10.62 4.40 51.61
N LEU A 102 -10.63 3.11 51.36
CA LEU A 102 -9.43 2.34 51.10
C LEU A 102 -8.60 3.01 50.03
N ASP A 103 -7.29 2.98 50.18
CA ASP A 103 -6.35 3.49 49.20
C ASP A 103 -6.64 2.90 47.84
N GLY A 104 -6.64 3.76 46.84
CA GLY A 104 -6.73 3.32 45.43
C GLY A 104 -5.51 2.50 45.04
N TYR A 105 -5.68 1.58 44.13
CA TYR A 105 -4.56 0.84 43.54
C TYR A 105 -4.51 1.07 42.02
N THR A 106 -3.31 1.04 41.50
CA THR A 106 -3.07 1.03 40.05
C THR A 106 -2.18 -0.17 39.73
N ASP A 107 -2.57 -0.94 38.76
CA ASP A 107 -1.83 -2.10 38.29
C ASP A 107 -1.63 -2.01 36.78
N ILE A 108 -0.67 -2.78 36.27
CA ILE A 108 -0.33 -2.83 34.86
C ILE A 108 -0.41 -4.27 34.39
N GLU A 109 -1.32 -4.53 33.49
CA GLU A 109 -1.37 -5.79 32.76
C GLU A 109 -0.48 -5.69 31.54
N VAL A 110 0.47 -6.61 31.39
CA VAL A 110 1.37 -6.69 30.24
C VAL A 110 0.93 -7.86 29.37
N GLY A 111 0.52 -7.55 28.17
CA GLY A 111 0.23 -8.52 27.11
C GLY A 111 1.23 -8.43 25.97
N ASN A 112 1.17 -9.38 25.06
CA ASN A 112 1.96 -9.38 23.83
C ASN A 112 1.03 -9.35 22.63
N LEU A 113 1.29 -8.44 21.69
CA LEU A 113 0.70 -8.45 20.37
C LEU A 113 1.63 -9.23 19.45
N GLU A 114 1.08 -10.23 18.77
CA GLU A 114 1.83 -11.07 17.83
C GLU A 114 1.47 -10.68 16.39
N TYR A 115 2.49 -10.44 15.57
CA TYR A 115 2.34 -10.11 14.17
C TYR A 115 3.01 -11.16 13.29
N PRO A 116 2.31 -11.70 12.26
CA PRO A 116 2.91 -12.66 11.34
C PRO A 116 3.96 -11.98 10.47
N ASN A 117 5.17 -12.52 10.45
CA ASN A 117 6.26 -12.01 9.63
C ASN A 117 6.35 -12.81 8.33
N ASN A 118 5.98 -12.17 7.22
CA ASN A 118 5.90 -12.80 5.92
C ASN A 118 7.28 -12.81 5.24
N PHE A 119 7.66 -13.96 4.71
CA PHE A 119 8.98 -14.18 4.10
C PHE A 119 8.86 -14.22 2.58
N PHE A 120 9.45 -13.25 1.90
CA PHE A 120 9.61 -13.25 0.45
C PHE A 120 10.95 -13.86 0.08
N ARG A 121 10.95 -14.83 -0.83
CA ARG A 121 12.15 -15.38 -1.45
C ARG A 121 11.91 -15.58 -2.93
N ASP A 122 12.81 -15.09 -3.76
CA ASP A 122 12.76 -15.27 -5.21
C ASP A 122 14.16 -15.50 -5.76
N THR A 123 14.25 -16.31 -6.80
CA THR A 123 15.50 -16.74 -7.42
C THR A 123 15.40 -16.60 -8.93
N TYR A 124 16.45 -16.10 -9.56
CA TYR A 124 16.60 -16.23 -10.99
C TYR A 124 17.93 -16.90 -11.35
N SER A 125 17.92 -17.60 -12.48
CA SER A 125 19.11 -18.21 -13.06
C SER A 125 19.50 -17.54 -14.38
N VAL A 126 20.76 -17.52 -14.67
CA VAL A 126 21.33 -17.08 -15.96
C VAL A 126 22.26 -18.18 -16.43
N THR A 127 21.92 -18.79 -17.59
CA THR A 127 22.80 -19.77 -18.24
C THR A 127 23.92 -19.05 -18.95
N LYS A 128 25.12 -19.64 -18.97
CA LYS A 128 26.26 -19.08 -19.73
C LYS A 128 25.93 -18.94 -21.20
N GLU A 129 25.22 -19.92 -21.76
CA GLU A 129 24.76 -19.88 -23.14
C GLU A 129 23.86 -18.68 -23.43
N GLY A 130 22.88 -18.43 -22.57
CA GLY A 130 21.98 -17.27 -22.70
C GLY A 130 22.71 -15.94 -22.61
N ALA A 131 23.70 -15.84 -21.73
CA ALA A 131 24.53 -14.64 -21.62
C ALA A 131 25.42 -14.44 -22.86
N GLU A 132 25.95 -15.52 -23.42
CA GLU A 132 26.77 -15.47 -24.61
C GLU A 132 25.97 -15.13 -25.88
N ILE A 133 24.77 -15.71 -26.03
CA ILE A 133 23.85 -15.37 -27.11
C ILE A 133 23.48 -13.89 -27.06
N ALA A 134 23.14 -13.36 -25.88
CA ALA A 134 22.84 -11.95 -25.71
C ALA A 134 24.02 -11.03 -26.07
N SER A 135 25.24 -11.43 -25.72
CA SER A 135 26.45 -10.66 -26.07
C SER A 135 26.72 -10.63 -27.55
N ARG A 136 26.49 -11.75 -28.26
CA ARG A 136 26.66 -11.88 -29.72
C ARG A 136 25.62 -11.09 -30.50
N ALA A 137 24.40 -11.02 -29.99
CA ALA A 137 23.30 -10.32 -30.65
C ALA A 137 23.48 -8.79 -30.71
N LYS A 138 24.58 -8.24 -30.17
CA LYS A 138 24.87 -6.78 -30.13
C LYS A 138 23.70 -5.93 -29.62
N ILE A 139 22.77 -6.54 -28.89
CA ILE A 139 21.68 -5.83 -28.27
C ILE A 139 22.26 -5.17 -26.99
N PRO A 140 22.06 -3.87 -26.75
CA PRO A 140 22.49 -3.21 -25.54
C PRO A 140 21.59 -3.63 -24.36
N PHE A 141 21.56 -4.93 -24.07
CA PHE A 141 20.64 -5.56 -23.14
C PHE A 141 21.42 -6.40 -22.14
N ASN A 142 21.50 -5.91 -20.92
CA ASN A 142 22.08 -6.67 -19.82
C ASN A 142 21.00 -7.57 -19.19
N ILE A 143 21.00 -8.86 -19.55
CA ILE A 143 20.04 -9.85 -19.06
C ILE A 143 20.00 -9.89 -17.52
N VAL A 144 21.16 -9.82 -16.87
CA VAL A 144 21.29 -9.86 -15.42
C VAL A 144 20.56 -8.66 -14.78
N GLU A 145 20.85 -7.47 -15.31
CA GLU A 145 20.25 -6.25 -14.82
C GLU A 145 18.72 -6.24 -15.02
N GLN A 146 18.26 -6.71 -16.17
CA GLN A 146 16.80 -6.75 -16.45
C GLN A 146 16.08 -7.78 -15.60
N LYS A 147 16.68 -8.95 -15.34
CA LYS A 147 16.12 -9.95 -14.43
C LYS A 147 16.05 -9.41 -13.00
N GLU A 148 17.09 -8.69 -12.55
CA GLU A 148 17.10 -8.07 -11.23
C GLU A 148 16.03 -6.97 -11.10
N LYS A 149 15.92 -6.09 -12.11
CA LYS A 149 14.87 -5.06 -12.17
C LYS A 149 13.47 -5.70 -12.13
N ALA A 150 13.26 -6.75 -12.91
CA ALA A 150 11.97 -7.45 -12.95
C ALA A 150 11.62 -8.10 -11.60
N ARG A 151 12.61 -8.73 -10.95
CA ARG A 151 12.46 -9.35 -9.63
C ARG A 151 12.15 -8.30 -8.55
N LYS A 152 12.90 -7.20 -8.52
CA LYS A 152 12.64 -6.10 -7.60
C LYS A 152 11.24 -5.52 -7.81
N LYS A 153 10.87 -5.29 -9.07
CA LYS A 153 9.53 -4.78 -9.42
C LYS A 153 8.41 -5.72 -8.99
N LYS A 154 8.60 -7.04 -9.17
CA LYS A 154 7.67 -8.07 -8.66
C LYS A 154 7.49 -7.97 -7.15
N PHE A 155 8.59 -7.78 -6.40
CA PHE A 155 8.54 -7.58 -4.96
C PHE A 155 7.80 -6.28 -4.59
N ASP A 156 8.17 -5.16 -5.21
CA ASP A 156 7.60 -3.85 -4.90
C ASP A 156 6.07 -3.82 -5.16
N LEU A 157 5.62 -4.43 -6.25
CA LEU A 157 4.19 -4.54 -6.57
C LEU A 157 3.46 -5.51 -5.64
N GLY A 158 4.06 -6.64 -5.33
CA GLY A 158 3.49 -7.61 -4.39
C GLY A 158 3.40 -7.05 -2.97
N LEU A 159 4.43 -6.33 -2.53
CA LEU A 159 4.42 -5.63 -1.25
C LEU A 159 3.32 -4.56 -1.21
N GLN A 160 3.19 -3.78 -2.28
CA GLN A 160 2.14 -2.77 -2.40
C GLN A 160 0.74 -3.40 -2.31
N GLU A 161 0.48 -4.49 -3.03
CA GLU A 161 -0.80 -5.19 -2.98
C GLU A 161 -1.08 -5.77 -1.60
N ALA A 162 -0.10 -6.46 -0.99
CA ALA A 162 -0.21 -7.01 0.35
C ALA A 162 -0.42 -5.92 1.41
N TRP A 163 0.16 -4.73 1.21
CA TRP A 163 0.01 -3.60 2.13
C TRP A 163 -1.42 -3.08 2.20
N PHE A 164 -2.11 -3.04 1.05
CA PHE A 164 -3.49 -2.55 0.97
C PHE A 164 -4.54 -3.64 1.15
N LEU A 165 -4.36 -4.81 0.52
CA LEU A 165 -5.37 -5.86 0.47
C LEU A 165 -5.03 -7.07 1.36
N GLY A 166 -3.81 -7.14 1.92
CA GLY A 166 -3.35 -8.32 2.64
C GLY A 166 -3.00 -9.48 1.72
N LEU A 167 -2.72 -10.64 2.31
CA LEU A 167 -2.33 -11.84 1.58
C LEU A 167 -3.49 -12.81 1.31
N GLY A 168 -4.68 -12.53 1.86
CA GLY A 168 -5.85 -13.42 1.72
C GLY A 168 -5.75 -14.71 2.54
N ASP A 169 -4.79 -14.80 3.45
CA ASP A 169 -4.54 -15.97 4.32
C ASP A 169 -5.38 -15.97 5.61
N GLY A 170 -6.21 -14.94 5.82
CA GLY A 170 -7.00 -14.76 7.04
C GLY A 170 -6.21 -14.33 8.27
N VAL A 171 -4.92 -14.03 8.11
CA VAL A 171 -4.00 -13.62 9.19
C VAL A 171 -3.31 -12.31 8.86
N SER A 172 -2.84 -12.16 7.61
CA SER A 172 -2.10 -10.97 7.14
C SER A 172 -3.07 -10.02 6.44
N TYR A 173 -3.73 -9.18 7.20
CA TYR A 173 -4.67 -8.17 6.68
C TYR A 173 -3.93 -6.93 6.17
N GLY A 174 -4.46 -6.31 5.11
CA GLY A 174 -3.96 -5.03 4.60
C GLY A 174 -4.67 -3.83 5.22
N LEU A 175 -4.25 -2.63 4.86
CA LEU A 175 -4.85 -1.39 5.35
C LEU A 175 -6.37 -1.28 5.06
N LEU A 176 -6.84 -1.91 3.98
CA LEU A 176 -8.23 -1.78 3.51
C LEU A 176 -9.16 -2.93 3.95
N ASN A 177 -8.66 -3.92 4.66
CA ASN A 177 -9.47 -5.07 5.10
C ASN A 177 -9.20 -5.50 6.54
N GLN A 178 -8.80 -4.56 7.40
CA GLN A 178 -8.56 -4.81 8.81
C GLN A 178 -9.83 -5.24 9.55
N PRO A 179 -9.81 -6.35 10.29
CA PRO A 179 -10.98 -6.81 11.05
C PRO A 179 -11.30 -5.89 12.24
N ALA A 180 -10.32 -5.15 12.74
CA ALA A 180 -10.48 -4.19 13.84
C ALA A 180 -11.07 -2.84 13.40
N ALA A 181 -11.32 -2.65 12.09
CA ALA A 181 -11.86 -1.42 11.55
C ALA A 181 -13.39 -1.35 11.73
N VAL A 182 -13.89 -0.18 12.04
CA VAL A 182 -15.32 0.11 12.03
C VAL A 182 -15.74 0.42 10.59
N THR A 183 -16.75 -0.29 10.09
CA THR A 183 -17.28 -0.05 8.74
C THR A 183 -18.65 0.61 8.82
N ASP A 184 -18.82 1.75 8.16
CA ASP A 184 -20.08 2.45 8.01
C ASP A 184 -20.43 2.60 6.52
N THR A 185 -21.63 2.14 6.18
CA THR A 185 -22.19 2.21 4.82
C THR A 185 -23.22 3.33 4.66
N SER A 186 -23.61 3.94 5.77
CA SER A 186 -24.69 4.96 5.81
C SER A 186 -24.17 6.39 5.72
N PHE A 187 -22.98 6.65 6.29
CA PHE A 187 -22.44 8.01 6.39
C PHE A 187 -22.24 8.69 5.03
N MET A 188 -21.87 7.94 4.01
CA MET A 188 -21.69 8.45 2.63
C MET A 188 -23.00 8.61 1.85
N GLY A 189 -24.14 8.16 2.38
CA GLY A 189 -25.41 8.21 1.68
C GLY A 189 -25.44 7.49 0.33
N GLY A 190 -24.58 6.48 0.12
CA GLY A 190 -24.47 5.73 -1.13
C GLY A 190 -23.82 6.51 -2.29
N LYS A 191 -23.20 7.66 -2.04
CA LYS A 191 -22.61 8.52 -3.08
C LYS A 191 -21.11 8.72 -2.85
N ASN A 192 -20.36 8.77 -3.94
CA ASN A 192 -18.97 9.21 -3.90
C ASN A 192 -18.90 10.73 -3.67
N LEU A 193 -17.79 11.20 -3.09
CA LEU A 193 -17.58 12.62 -2.79
C LEU A 193 -17.74 13.55 -4.01
N SER A 194 -17.37 13.07 -5.20
CA SER A 194 -17.53 13.83 -6.44
C SER A 194 -18.99 13.93 -6.91
N ALA A 195 -19.82 12.96 -6.53
CA ALA A 195 -21.22 12.87 -6.93
C ALA A 195 -22.19 13.53 -5.93
N MET A 196 -21.70 13.93 -4.76
CA MET A 196 -22.49 14.66 -3.77
C MET A 196 -22.90 16.03 -4.29
N THR A 197 -24.08 16.49 -3.90
CA THR A 197 -24.47 17.90 -4.06
C THR A 197 -23.60 18.78 -3.15
N ASP A 198 -23.66 20.09 -3.34
CA ASP A 198 -22.87 21.02 -2.52
C ASP A 198 -23.31 21.01 -1.05
N ASP A 199 -24.62 20.85 -0.80
CA ASP A 199 -25.15 20.73 0.56
C ASP A 199 -24.73 19.42 1.23
N GLU A 200 -24.80 18.29 0.50
CA GLU A 200 -24.36 16.99 0.99
C GLU A 200 -22.85 16.99 1.30
N PHE A 201 -22.05 17.61 0.42
CA PHE A 201 -20.62 17.74 0.65
C PHE A 201 -20.30 18.61 1.86
N THR A 202 -21.04 19.72 2.05
CA THR A 202 -20.90 20.57 3.25
C THR A 202 -21.26 19.82 4.51
N ALA A 203 -22.34 19.04 4.49
CA ALA A 203 -22.75 18.20 5.61
C ALA A 203 -21.69 17.12 5.91
N PHE A 204 -21.11 16.49 4.88
CA PHE A 204 -20.01 15.54 5.04
C PHE A 204 -18.80 16.21 5.71
N VAL A 205 -18.35 17.36 5.23
CA VAL A 205 -17.16 18.06 5.75
C VAL A 205 -17.37 18.50 7.21
N SER A 206 -18.54 19.02 7.53
CA SER A 206 -18.88 19.46 8.91
C SER A 206 -19.06 18.28 9.85
N GLY A 207 -19.58 17.15 9.37
CA GLY A 207 -19.89 15.97 10.17
C GLY A 207 -18.75 15.01 10.39
N ILE A 208 -17.76 14.95 9.48
CA ILE A 208 -16.74 13.88 9.48
C ILE A 208 -15.88 13.87 10.76
N ARG A 209 -15.54 15.04 11.31
CA ARG A 209 -14.77 15.15 12.56
C ARG A 209 -15.57 14.67 13.76
N ALA A 210 -16.80 15.15 13.88
CA ALA A 210 -17.69 14.76 14.97
C ALA A 210 -18.01 13.25 14.91
N TYR A 211 -18.17 12.71 13.70
CA TYR A 211 -18.37 11.29 13.51
C TYR A 211 -17.16 10.47 14.01
N TYR A 212 -15.94 10.84 13.58
CA TYR A 212 -14.72 10.15 14.00
C TYR A 212 -14.50 10.26 15.50
N ASP A 213 -14.69 11.45 16.08
CA ASP A 213 -14.56 11.71 17.51
C ASP A 213 -15.55 10.84 18.33
N ASN A 214 -16.78 10.73 17.87
CA ASN A 214 -17.79 9.89 18.51
C ASN A 214 -17.43 8.39 18.46
N VAL A 215 -16.99 7.88 17.30
CA VAL A 215 -16.60 6.47 17.16
C VAL A 215 -15.37 6.14 18.01
N THR A 216 -14.42 7.05 18.13
CA THR A 216 -13.21 6.86 18.95
C THR A 216 -13.39 7.23 20.41
N ASN A 217 -14.59 7.65 20.84
CA ASN A 217 -14.86 8.18 22.19
C ASN A 217 -13.87 9.31 22.59
N SER A 218 -13.59 10.22 21.67
CA SER A 218 -12.68 11.37 21.86
C SER A 218 -11.24 10.99 22.25
N THR A 219 -10.82 9.75 21.97
CA THR A 219 -9.45 9.28 22.29
C THR A 219 -8.44 9.57 21.19
N ALA A 220 -8.90 9.82 19.98
CA ALA A 220 -8.04 10.08 18.84
C ALA A 220 -8.72 11.01 17.83
N MET A 221 -7.93 11.73 17.05
CA MET A 221 -8.38 12.47 15.87
C MET A 221 -7.64 11.95 14.64
N PHE A 222 -8.36 11.77 13.53
CA PHE A 222 -7.73 11.32 12.28
C PHE A 222 -6.87 12.41 11.66
N ASN A 223 -5.81 11.99 11.01
CA ASN A 223 -4.93 12.86 10.23
C ASN A 223 -4.66 12.29 8.82
N ARG A 224 -5.33 11.20 8.45
CA ARG A 224 -5.31 10.66 7.09
C ARG A 224 -6.72 10.38 6.62
N LEU A 225 -6.96 10.79 5.39
CA LEU A 225 -8.17 10.46 4.64
C LEU A 225 -7.74 9.74 3.36
N GLY A 226 -8.02 8.44 3.32
CA GLY A 226 -7.79 7.60 2.14
C GLY A 226 -8.96 7.69 1.17
N ILE A 227 -8.70 8.04 -0.07
CA ILE A 227 -9.72 8.26 -1.11
C ILE A 227 -9.42 7.34 -2.32
N PRO A 228 -10.46 6.82 -3.02
CA PRO A 228 -10.26 6.20 -4.33
C PRO A 228 -9.57 7.16 -5.30
N GLN A 229 -8.55 6.68 -6.02
CA GLN A 229 -7.74 7.53 -6.90
C GLN A 229 -8.57 8.29 -7.94
N GLN A 230 -9.56 7.63 -8.56
CA GLN A 230 -10.41 8.26 -9.56
C GLN A 230 -11.25 9.41 -8.97
N GLU A 231 -11.70 9.22 -7.72
CA GLU A 231 -12.45 10.25 -7.01
C GLU A 231 -11.58 11.44 -6.64
N TYR A 232 -10.34 11.19 -6.19
CA TYR A 232 -9.41 12.25 -5.84
C TYR A 232 -9.21 13.25 -6.98
N PHE A 233 -9.03 12.78 -8.21
CA PHE A 233 -8.87 13.66 -9.38
C PHE A 233 -10.17 14.42 -9.75
N LYS A 234 -11.35 13.87 -9.46
CA LYS A 234 -12.62 14.55 -9.68
C LYS A 234 -12.91 15.65 -8.65
N LEU A 235 -12.25 15.63 -7.49
CA LEU A 235 -12.41 16.63 -6.43
C LEU A 235 -11.79 18.00 -6.76
N ASP A 236 -11.08 18.13 -7.87
CA ASP A 236 -10.59 19.42 -8.38
C ASP A 236 -11.72 20.34 -8.88
N LYS A 237 -12.94 19.82 -8.99
CA LYS A 237 -14.11 20.62 -9.34
C LYS A 237 -14.31 21.75 -8.33
N ILE A 238 -14.53 22.96 -8.86
CA ILE A 238 -14.80 24.16 -8.07
C ILE A 238 -16.10 23.98 -7.30
N PHE A 239 -16.07 24.32 -6.02
CA PHE A 239 -17.19 24.28 -5.10
C PHE A 239 -17.78 25.69 -4.93
N GLY A 240 -19.06 25.84 -5.25
CA GLY A 240 -19.76 27.10 -5.08
C GLY A 240 -19.20 28.28 -5.88
N GLN A 241 -19.51 29.51 -5.45
CA GLN A 241 -19.08 30.76 -6.11
C GLN A 241 -17.68 31.24 -5.65
N PHE A 242 -17.06 30.60 -4.66
CA PHE A 242 -15.84 31.09 -4.01
C PHE A 242 -14.53 30.60 -4.61
N GLY A 243 -14.56 29.81 -5.68
CA GLY A 243 -13.36 29.35 -6.38
C GLY A 243 -12.51 28.30 -5.65
N LEU A 244 -12.98 27.77 -4.52
CA LEU A 244 -12.30 26.69 -3.80
C LEU A 244 -12.67 25.34 -4.43
N SER A 245 -11.70 24.44 -4.57
CA SER A 245 -11.98 23.07 -4.97
C SER A 245 -12.43 22.25 -3.76
N ARG A 246 -13.24 21.20 -3.99
CA ARG A 246 -13.63 20.26 -2.94
C ARG A 246 -12.40 19.63 -2.28
N ARG A 247 -11.35 19.36 -3.06
CA ARG A 247 -10.06 18.88 -2.54
C ARG A 247 -9.42 19.88 -1.57
N GLY A 248 -9.35 21.16 -1.94
CA GLY A 248 -8.79 22.20 -1.08
C GLY A 248 -9.52 22.31 0.25
N ILE A 249 -10.85 22.19 0.27
CA ILE A 249 -11.64 22.18 1.50
C ILE A 249 -11.28 20.98 2.39
N LEU A 250 -11.17 19.78 1.81
CA LEU A 250 -10.76 18.59 2.57
C LEU A 250 -9.32 18.67 3.08
N GLU A 251 -8.42 19.24 2.30
CA GLU A 251 -7.03 19.50 2.72
C GLU A 251 -6.99 20.49 3.89
N ASP A 252 -7.79 21.54 3.87
CA ASP A 252 -7.89 22.50 4.98
C ASP A 252 -8.44 21.86 6.26
N VAL A 253 -9.43 20.98 6.14
CA VAL A 253 -9.94 20.18 7.28
C VAL A 253 -8.83 19.34 7.91
N LEU A 254 -7.99 18.69 7.09
CA LEU A 254 -6.89 17.85 7.57
C LEU A 254 -5.70 18.65 8.08
N LYS A 255 -5.49 19.86 7.57
CA LYS A 255 -4.34 20.71 7.92
C LYS A 255 -4.29 21.05 9.40
N GLU A 256 -5.43 21.25 10.04
CA GLU A 256 -5.50 21.52 11.48
C GLU A 256 -4.98 20.36 12.33
N THR A 257 -5.07 19.13 11.83
CA THR A 257 -4.53 17.94 12.51
C THR A 257 -3.15 17.53 11.99
N GLY A 258 -2.49 18.36 11.16
CA GLY A 258 -1.25 18.00 10.47
C GLY A 258 -1.44 16.88 9.45
N GLY A 259 -2.66 16.75 8.96
CA GLY A 259 -3.07 15.63 8.13
C GLY A 259 -2.86 15.82 6.63
N LYS A 260 -3.12 14.73 5.90
CA LYS A 260 -2.90 14.64 4.46
C LYS A 260 -3.94 13.71 3.84
N ILE A 261 -4.38 14.04 2.62
CA ILE A 261 -5.14 13.13 1.79
C ILE A 261 -4.19 12.13 1.14
N VAL A 262 -4.53 10.86 1.20
CA VAL A 262 -3.84 9.77 0.50
C VAL A 262 -4.82 9.07 -0.44
N TYR A 263 -4.36 8.64 -1.61
CA TYR A 263 -5.24 8.02 -2.58
C TYR A 263 -4.59 6.82 -3.25
N THR A 264 -5.40 5.80 -3.50
CA THR A 264 -4.96 4.60 -4.21
C THR A 264 -6.10 3.99 -5.02
N ARG A 265 -5.74 3.27 -6.09
CA ARG A 265 -6.73 2.55 -6.89
C ARG A 265 -7.40 1.41 -6.10
N TYR A 266 -6.72 0.85 -5.11
CA TYR A 266 -7.24 -0.26 -4.31
C TYR A 266 -8.50 0.13 -3.52
N ASN A 267 -8.65 1.40 -3.17
CA ASN A 267 -9.85 1.93 -2.52
C ASN A 267 -11.10 1.86 -3.40
N THR A 268 -10.96 1.69 -4.72
CA THR A 268 -12.09 1.76 -5.66
C THR A 268 -13.05 0.58 -5.49
N THR A 269 -12.54 -0.59 -5.11
CA THR A 269 -13.30 -1.84 -5.02
C THR A 269 -13.16 -2.54 -3.67
N ALA A 270 -12.54 -1.89 -2.69
CA ALA A 270 -12.30 -2.48 -1.37
C ALA A 270 -13.51 -2.41 -0.44
N GLY A 271 -14.53 -1.63 -0.76
CA GLY A 271 -15.72 -1.44 0.05
C GLY A 271 -16.70 -2.61 -0.02
N THR A 272 -17.71 -2.53 0.80
CA THR A 272 -18.80 -3.51 0.87
C THR A 272 -19.42 -3.71 -0.53
N ASN A 273 -19.63 -4.95 -0.93
CA ASN A 273 -20.12 -5.34 -2.26
C ASN A 273 -19.28 -4.83 -3.44
N GLY A 274 -17.97 -4.59 -3.23
CA GLY A 274 -17.09 -4.09 -4.27
C GLY A 274 -17.22 -2.58 -4.54
N GLY A 275 -17.89 -1.84 -3.66
CA GLY A 275 -18.02 -0.40 -3.73
C GLY A 275 -16.73 0.33 -3.37
N ALA A 276 -16.77 1.65 -3.49
CA ALA A 276 -15.65 2.50 -3.11
C ALA A 276 -15.52 2.60 -1.59
N ARG A 277 -14.28 2.58 -1.09
CA ARG A 277 -13.95 2.70 0.33
C ARG A 277 -13.15 3.95 0.61
N TYR A 278 -13.65 4.78 1.52
CA TYR A 278 -12.91 5.89 2.10
C TYR A 278 -12.42 5.47 3.48
N VAL A 279 -11.22 5.88 3.85
CA VAL A 279 -10.57 5.41 5.07
C VAL A 279 -10.14 6.58 5.92
N LEU A 280 -10.58 6.59 7.16
CA LEU A 280 -10.19 7.56 8.19
C LEU A 280 -9.34 6.88 9.22
N TYR A 281 -8.17 7.42 9.51
CA TYR A 281 -7.30 6.88 10.56
C TYR A 281 -6.26 7.91 11.03
N LYS A 282 -5.64 7.61 12.16
CA LYS A 282 -4.52 8.37 12.67
C LYS A 282 -3.22 7.71 12.23
N HIS A 283 -2.43 8.42 11.43
CA HIS A 283 -1.09 8.03 11.00
C HIS A 283 -0.11 8.31 12.14
N ASP A 284 0.08 7.31 12.99
CA ASP A 284 0.90 7.39 14.18
C ASP A 284 1.29 5.94 14.55
N PRO A 285 2.56 5.64 14.85
CA PRO A 285 3.02 4.30 15.21
C PRO A 285 2.28 3.65 16.37
N ASP A 286 1.72 4.46 17.29
CA ASP A 286 0.93 3.96 18.41
C ASP A 286 -0.48 3.48 18.02
N TYR A 287 -0.95 3.82 16.82
CA TYR A 287 -2.27 3.50 16.30
C TYR A 287 -2.26 2.48 15.18
N ILE A 288 -1.40 2.70 14.21
CA ILE A 288 -1.23 1.83 13.05
C ILE A 288 0.23 1.83 12.62
N GLU A 289 0.78 0.67 12.35
CA GLU A 289 2.16 0.52 11.93
C GLU A 289 2.35 -0.73 11.07
N GLY A 290 3.25 -0.64 10.10
CA GLY A 290 3.72 -1.77 9.34
C GLY A 290 5.21 -1.98 9.56
N PHE A 291 5.69 -3.20 9.39
CA PHE A 291 7.11 -3.51 9.64
C PHE A 291 7.76 -4.07 8.39
N LEU A 292 9.01 -3.68 8.18
CA LEU A 292 9.88 -4.22 7.15
C LEU A 292 11.17 -4.75 7.81
N PRO A 293 11.09 -5.90 8.50
CA PRO A 293 12.21 -6.45 9.26
C PRO A 293 13.46 -6.67 8.41
N LEU A 294 13.28 -7.13 7.18
CA LEU A 294 14.36 -7.29 6.21
C LEU A 294 13.94 -6.60 4.89
N PRO A 295 14.56 -5.46 4.55
CA PRO A 295 14.37 -4.84 3.23
C PRO A 295 14.77 -5.80 2.12
N TYR A 296 14.28 -5.54 0.90
CA TYR A 296 14.68 -6.32 -0.26
C TYR A 296 16.21 -6.38 -0.41
N THR A 297 16.76 -7.57 -0.24
CA THR A 297 18.20 -7.81 -0.23
C THR A 297 18.53 -8.86 -1.30
N PRO A 298 19.10 -8.45 -2.45
CA PRO A 298 19.57 -9.38 -3.48
C PRO A 298 20.94 -9.92 -3.12
N SER A 299 21.19 -11.19 -3.45
CA SER A 299 22.54 -11.77 -3.42
C SER A 299 23.26 -11.51 -4.76
N PRO A 300 24.58 -11.39 -4.77
CA PRO A 300 25.33 -11.42 -6.00
C PRO A 300 25.11 -12.74 -6.75
N LEU A 301 25.39 -12.76 -8.06
CA LEU A 301 25.38 -13.97 -8.86
C LEU A 301 26.47 -14.93 -8.38
N TYR A 302 26.13 -16.18 -8.17
CA TYR A 302 27.07 -17.25 -7.85
C TYR A 302 26.83 -18.47 -8.74
N ALA A 303 27.90 -19.23 -9.02
CA ALA A 303 27.83 -20.40 -9.86
C ALA A 303 27.06 -21.54 -9.17
N GLN A 304 26.09 -22.12 -9.89
CA GLN A 304 25.41 -23.35 -9.51
C GLN A 304 25.70 -24.40 -10.59
N GLY A 305 26.78 -25.15 -10.42
CA GLY A 305 27.26 -26.07 -11.43
C GLY A 305 28.17 -25.44 -12.48
N ALA A 306 28.35 -26.12 -13.63
CA ALA A 306 29.32 -25.72 -14.64
C ALA A 306 28.82 -24.59 -15.55
N PHE A 307 27.51 -24.47 -15.76
CA PHE A 307 26.93 -23.61 -16.80
C PHE A 307 25.92 -22.60 -16.30
N ASP A 308 25.46 -22.74 -15.05
CA ASP A 308 24.41 -21.87 -14.49
C ASP A 308 24.96 -20.95 -13.41
N MET A 309 24.51 -19.71 -13.45
CA MET A 309 24.66 -18.75 -12.38
C MET A 309 23.28 -18.42 -11.79
N ILE A 310 23.17 -18.34 -10.48
CA ILE A 310 21.95 -17.97 -9.79
C ILE A 310 22.15 -16.78 -8.88
N SER A 311 21.07 -16.02 -8.68
CA SER A 311 20.98 -14.98 -7.68
C SER A 311 19.68 -15.16 -6.90
N ASN A 312 19.80 -15.13 -5.60
CA ASN A 312 18.66 -15.16 -4.68
C ASN A 312 18.34 -13.74 -4.20
N ALA A 313 17.09 -13.45 -3.93
CA ALA A 313 16.71 -12.29 -3.14
C ALA A 313 15.80 -12.71 -2.01
N MET A 314 15.87 -11.98 -0.92
CA MET A 314 15.04 -12.18 0.25
C MET A 314 14.54 -10.84 0.78
N ALA A 315 13.37 -10.88 1.39
CA ALA A 315 12.81 -9.77 2.15
C ALA A 315 11.84 -10.31 3.19
N GLN A 316 11.57 -9.53 4.23
CA GLN A 316 10.54 -9.84 5.21
C GLN A 316 9.70 -8.61 5.45
N PHE A 317 8.40 -8.81 5.60
CA PHE A 317 7.47 -7.74 5.86
C PHE A 317 6.28 -8.20 6.71
N VAL A 318 5.76 -7.27 7.48
CA VAL A 318 4.48 -7.41 8.19
C VAL A 318 3.55 -6.36 7.62
N THR A 319 2.38 -6.78 7.20
CA THR A 319 1.32 -5.87 6.70
C THR A 319 0.91 -4.89 7.81
N PRO A 320 0.29 -3.74 7.47
CA PRO A 320 -0.14 -2.78 8.46
C PRO A 320 -0.97 -3.41 9.58
N GLN A 321 -0.63 -3.13 10.81
CA GLN A 321 -1.30 -3.63 11.99
C GLN A 321 -1.98 -2.48 12.75
N VAL A 322 -3.26 -2.64 13.04
CA VAL A 322 -4.02 -1.70 13.86
C VAL A 322 -3.85 -2.08 15.31
N LYS A 323 -3.25 -1.21 16.10
CA LYS A 323 -2.91 -1.43 17.51
C LYS A 323 -4.03 -1.02 18.46
N ARG A 324 -4.91 -0.12 18.05
CA ARG A 324 -6.04 0.38 18.86
C ARG A 324 -7.35 0.17 18.11
N GLN A 325 -8.31 -0.43 18.78
CA GLN A 325 -9.65 -0.65 18.25
C GLN A 325 -10.35 0.68 17.95
N ASN A 326 -11.25 0.68 16.97
CA ASN A 326 -12.11 1.79 16.58
C ASN A 326 -11.37 3.05 16.07
N THR A 327 -10.06 2.99 15.84
CA THR A 327 -9.27 4.14 15.32
C THR A 327 -9.10 4.14 13.81
N LEU A 328 -9.46 3.05 13.17
CA LEU A 328 -9.54 2.88 11.72
C LEU A 328 -11.01 2.75 11.32
N ILE A 329 -11.49 3.67 10.51
CA ILE A 329 -12.90 3.71 10.10
C ILE A 329 -12.96 3.62 8.58
N TYR A 330 -13.82 2.74 8.08
CA TYR A 330 -14.17 2.60 6.69
C TYR A 330 -15.53 3.23 6.43
N LEU A 331 -15.58 4.14 5.48
CA LEU A 331 -16.80 4.71 4.95
C LEU A 331 -17.01 4.12 3.55
N ASP A 332 -17.92 3.17 3.45
CA ASP A 332 -18.14 2.44 2.22
C ASP A 332 -19.32 3.03 1.45
N VAL A 333 -19.13 3.19 0.15
CA VAL A 333 -20.19 3.57 -0.78
C VAL A 333 -20.80 2.29 -1.31
N VAL A 334 -22.02 2.00 -0.85
CA VAL A 334 -22.79 0.86 -1.36
C VAL A 334 -23.65 1.36 -2.50
N SER A 335 -23.40 0.86 -3.70
CA SER A 335 -24.18 1.15 -4.90
C SER A 335 -25.43 0.27 -5.01
#